data_0b285c007fc345263673146db8dcb268
#
_entry.id   0b285c007fc345263673146db8dcb268
#
_cell.length_a   1.000
_cell.length_b   1.000
_cell.length_c   1.000
_cell.angle_alpha   90.00
_cell.angle_beta   90.00
_cell.angle_gamma   90.00
#
_symmetry.space_group_name_H-M   'P 1'
#
loop_
_entity.id
_entity.type
_entity.pdbx_description
1 polymer ?
#
loop_
_entity_poly.entity_id
_entity_poly.type
_entity_poly.pdbx_seq_one_letter_code
_entity_poly.pdbx_strand_id
1 'polypeptide(L)'
;MKCIIIDDEPLAIDVIESYINQIGGLEIVAKCTNPLEAITLLNKHKVDLIFLDIEMPNLTGIDLVKALDNIPQFIFTTAYPQYALDGFNLNATDYLVKPIPFHRFLKAISRAKEKYELE
;
A
#
# COMPACT_ATOMS: atom_id res chain seq x y z
N MET A 1 8.78 5.27 -9.41
CA MET A 1 7.64 5.58 -8.49
C MET A 1 8.13 5.66 -7.07
N LYS A 2 7.67 6.64 -6.35
CA LYS A 2 7.94 6.79 -4.91
C LYS A 2 6.81 6.15 -4.13
N CYS A 3 7.14 5.35 -3.12
CA CYS A 3 6.13 4.62 -2.35
C CYS A 3 6.33 4.75 -0.84
N ILE A 4 5.24 4.53 -0.11
CA ILE A 4 5.21 4.42 1.35
C ILE A 4 4.59 3.07 1.70
N ILE A 5 5.14 2.44 2.74
CA ILE A 5 4.60 1.19 3.29
C ILE A 5 3.97 1.49 4.65
N ILE A 6 2.69 1.22 4.79
CA ILE A 6 1.94 1.49 6.02
C ILE A 6 1.38 0.16 6.54
N ASP A 7 1.88 -0.30 7.68
CA ASP A 7 1.46 -1.54 8.31
C ASP A 7 1.89 -1.51 9.78
N ASP A 8 1.00 -1.85 10.69
CA ASP A 8 1.31 -1.84 12.12
C ASP A 8 2.26 -2.97 12.54
N GLU A 9 2.50 -3.95 11.66
CA GLU A 9 3.42 -5.05 11.90
C GLU A 9 4.75 -4.83 11.17
N PRO A 10 5.86 -4.58 11.89
CA PRO A 10 7.16 -4.34 11.25
C PRO A 10 7.62 -5.47 10.33
N LEU A 11 7.30 -6.73 10.66
CA LEU A 11 7.69 -7.86 9.81
C LEU A 11 6.96 -7.84 8.46
N ALA A 12 5.73 -7.36 8.42
CA ALA A 12 5.00 -7.22 7.17
C ALA A 12 5.64 -6.14 6.28
N ILE A 13 6.12 -5.05 6.88
CA ILE A 13 6.88 -4.02 6.16
C ILE A 13 8.15 -4.61 5.57
N ASP A 14 8.87 -5.43 6.35
CA ASP A 14 10.12 -6.04 5.92
C ASP A 14 9.92 -6.94 4.68
N VAL A 15 8.81 -7.67 4.62
CA VAL A 15 8.49 -8.53 3.46
C VAL A 15 8.32 -7.68 2.21
N ILE A 16 7.54 -6.62 2.29
CA ILE A 16 7.30 -5.73 1.13
C ILE A 16 8.59 -5.04 0.72
N GLU A 17 9.36 -4.53 1.67
CA GLU A 17 10.66 -3.91 1.40
C GLU A 17 11.61 -4.87 0.69
N SER A 18 11.68 -6.11 1.16
CA SER A 18 12.51 -7.16 0.53
C SER A 18 12.10 -7.39 -0.92
N TYR A 19 10.80 -7.47 -1.19
CA TYR A 19 10.30 -7.65 -2.55
C TYR A 19 10.62 -6.44 -3.43
N ILE A 20 10.45 -5.23 -2.93
CA ILE A 20 10.77 -4.00 -3.66
C ILE A 20 12.26 -3.98 -4.02
N ASN A 21 13.13 -4.36 -3.08
CA ASN A 21 14.57 -4.37 -3.32
C ASN A 21 14.97 -5.38 -4.40
N GLN A 22 14.23 -6.48 -4.53
CA GLN A 22 14.49 -7.48 -5.57
C GLN A 22 14.06 -7.00 -6.96
N ILE A 23 12.96 -6.24 -7.02
CA ILE A 23 12.39 -5.80 -8.30
C ILE A 23 13.13 -4.57 -8.85
N GLY A 24 13.42 -3.59 -8.00
CA GLY A 24 13.93 -2.30 -8.41
C GLY A 24 12.84 -1.40 -9.02
N GLY A 25 13.17 -0.15 -9.29
CA GLY A 25 12.26 0.80 -9.91
C GLY A 25 11.27 1.46 -8.97
N LEU A 26 11.31 1.13 -7.68
CA LEU A 26 10.50 1.76 -6.64
C LEU A 26 11.41 2.34 -5.57
N GLU A 27 11.12 3.55 -5.15
CA GLU A 27 11.86 4.21 -4.06
C GLU A 27 10.95 4.29 -2.83
N ILE A 28 11.35 3.65 -1.74
CA ILE A 28 10.62 3.73 -0.47
C ILE A 28 11.00 5.03 0.22
N VAL A 29 10.08 5.99 0.28
CA VAL A 29 10.34 7.28 0.91
C VAL A 29 10.01 7.29 2.39
N ALA A 30 9.17 6.37 2.85
CA ALA A 30 8.86 6.21 4.28
C ALA A 30 8.25 4.84 4.57
N LYS A 31 8.43 4.41 5.82
CA LYS A 31 7.79 3.21 6.39
C LYS A 31 7.06 3.65 7.65
N CYS A 32 5.82 3.23 7.81
CA CYS A 32 4.97 3.73 8.87
C CYS A 32 4.26 2.59 9.59
N THR A 33 4.44 2.50 10.92
CA THR A 33 3.75 1.51 11.74
C THR A 33 2.54 2.08 12.47
N ASN A 34 2.38 3.40 12.46
CA ASN A 34 1.26 4.08 13.11
C ASN A 34 0.38 4.74 12.04
N PRO A 35 -0.87 4.28 11.84
CA PRO A 35 -1.72 4.83 10.78
C PRO A 35 -2.01 6.31 10.94
N LEU A 36 -1.99 6.85 12.16
CA LEU A 36 -2.23 8.28 12.38
C LEU A 36 -1.07 9.14 11.88
N GLU A 37 0.15 8.61 11.85
CA GLU A 37 1.30 9.29 11.28
C GLU A 37 1.30 9.27 9.76
N ALA A 38 0.57 8.33 9.16
CA ALA A 38 0.53 8.19 7.71
C ALA A 38 0.02 9.45 7.03
N ILE A 39 -0.96 10.13 7.62
CA ILE A 39 -1.51 11.37 7.06
C ILE A 39 -0.43 12.44 6.97
N THR A 40 0.37 12.61 8.03
CA THR A 40 1.48 13.56 8.03
C THR A 40 2.53 13.22 6.98
N LEU A 41 2.87 11.94 6.86
CA LEU A 41 3.86 11.47 5.88
C LEU A 41 3.38 11.68 4.45
N LEU A 42 2.09 11.44 4.18
CA LEU A 42 1.51 11.65 2.86
C LEU A 42 1.47 13.12 2.46
N ASN A 43 1.33 14.01 3.43
CA ASN A 43 1.38 15.44 3.18
C ASN A 43 2.81 15.97 3.00
N LYS A 44 3.78 15.29 3.62
CA LYS A 44 5.18 15.71 3.60
C LYS A 44 5.93 15.25 2.36
N HIS A 45 5.59 14.10 1.82
CA HIS A 45 6.28 13.48 0.70
C HIS A 45 5.40 13.42 -0.54
N LYS A 46 6.02 13.54 -1.71
CA LYS A 46 5.35 13.20 -2.96
C LYS A 46 5.35 11.68 -3.07
N VAL A 47 4.17 11.08 -3.12
CA VAL A 47 4.00 9.62 -3.12
C VAL A 47 3.17 9.21 -4.32
N ASP A 48 3.63 8.19 -5.04
CA ASP A 48 2.92 7.66 -6.21
C ASP A 48 2.13 6.40 -5.87
N LEU A 49 2.57 5.65 -4.86
CA LEU A 49 1.98 4.36 -4.51
C LEU A 49 2.07 4.12 -3.00
N ILE A 50 0.96 3.67 -2.41
CA ILE A 50 0.91 3.29 -1.00
C ILE A 50 0.63 1.79 -0.89
N PHE A 51 1.43 1.07 -0.10
CA PHE A 51 1.08 -0.26 0.39
C PHE A 51 0.43 -0.07 1.75
N LEU A 52 -0.81 -0.49 1.89
CA LEU A 52 -1.64 -0.11 3.03
C LEU A 52 -2.33 -1.32 3.64
N ASP A 53 -1.95 -1.67 4.87
CA ASP A 53 -2.63 -2.71 5.63
C ASP A 53 -4.04 -2.24 5.99
N ILE A 54 -5.00 -3.15 5.93
CA ILE A 54 -6.39 -2.84 6.28
C ILE A 54 -6.58 -2.87 7.80
N GLU A 55 -6.13 -3.94 8.47
CA GLU A 55 -6.35 -4.12 9.91
C GLU A 55 -5.27 -3.45 10.74
N MET A 56 -5.49 -2.20 11.09
CA MET A 56 -4.61 -1.47 11.99
C MET A 56 -5.41 -0.88 13.15
N PRO A 57 -4.82 -0.80 14.36
CA PRO A 57 -5.51 -0.20 15.50
C PRO A 57 -5.73 1.30 15.27
N ASN A 58 -6.80 1.84 15.82
CA ASN A 58 -7.20 3.24 15.81
C ASN A 58 -7.70 3.76 14.48
N LEU A 59 -7.13 3.32 13.35
CA LEU A 59 -7.54 3.76 12.02
C LEU A 59 -7.24 2.64 11.02
N THR A 60 -8.28 2.02 10.46
CA THR A 60 -8.10 0.98 9.45
C THR A 60 -7.62 1.59 8.14
N GLY A 61 -7.02 0.75 7.27
CA GLY A 61 -6.61 1.21 5.94
C GLY A 61 -7.78 1.74 5.13
N ILE A 62 -8.96 1.12 5.25
CA ILE A 62 -10.17 1.57 4.58
C ILE A 62 -10.56 2.97 5.06
N ASP A 63 -10.56 3.20 6.37
CA ASP A 63 -10.89 4.50 6.94
C ASP A 63 -9.87 5.57 6.56
N LEU A 64 -8.59 5.19 6.47
CA LEU A 64 -7.54 6.11 6.03
C LEU A 64 -7.80 6.59 4.59
N VAL A 65 -8.14 5.67 3.69
CA VAL A 65 -8.46 6.00 2.30
C VAL A 65 -9.66 6.95 2.24
N LYS A 66 -10.70 6.67 3.01
CA LYS A 66 -11.90 7.51 3.05
C LYS A 66 -11.65 8.91 3.61
N ALA A 67 -10.63 9.04 4.47
CA ALA A 67 -10.31 10.33 5.10
C ALA A 67 -9.46 11.25 4.22
N LEU A 68 -8.86 10.73 3.16
CA LEU A 68 -7.96 11.49 2.29
C LEU A 68 -8.69 11.99 1.05
N ASP A 69 -8.53 13.29 0.73
CA ASP A 69 -9.15 13.89 -0.45
C ASP A 69 -8.39 13.57 -1.74
N ASN A 70 -7.06 13.64 -1.69
CA ASN A 70 -6.20 13.35 -2.83
C ASN A 70 -5.28 12.20 -2.47
N ILE A 71 -5.68 10.99 -2.81
CA ILE A 71 -4.90 9.80 -2.49
C ILE A 71 -4.13 9.34 -3.73
N PRO A 72 -2.82 9.02 -3.60
CA PRO A 72 -2.11 8.35 -4.68
C PRO A 72 -2.65 6.94 -4.89
N GLN A 73 -2.12 6.22 -5.87
CA GLN A 73 -2.47 4.81 -6.02
C GLN A 73 -2.23 4.07 -4.71
N PHE A 74 -3.08 3.11 -4.40
CA PHE A 74 -2.88 2.30 -3.20
C PHE A 74 -3.18 0.83 -3.49
N ILE A 75 -2.41 -0.03 -2.83
CA ILE A 75 -2.57 -1.48 -2.84
C ILE A 75 -2.86 -1.88 -1.40
N PHE A 76 -4.03 -2.48 -1.17
CA PHE A 76 -4.35 -3.00 0.15
C PHE A 76 -3.62 -4.31 0.42
N THR A 77 -3.17 -4.49 1.65
CA THR A 77 -2.67 -5.77 2.15
C THR A 77 -3.51 -6.18 3.35
N THR A 78 -3.79 -7.47 3.49
CA THR A 78 -4.63 -7.97 4.57
C THR A 78 -4.44 -9.47 4.78
N ALA A 79 -4.71 -9.94 5.99
CA ALA A 79 -4.81 -11.37 6.28
C ALA A 79 -6.20 -11.94 5.92
N TYR A 80 -7.17 -11.08 5.54
CA TYR A 80 -8.56 -11.47 5.39
C TYR A 80 -9.08 -11.23 3.96
N PRO A 81 -9.34 -12.32 3.18
CA PRO A 81 -9.80 -12.19 1.79
C PRO A 81 -11.13 -11.45 1.61
N GLN A 82 -11.97 -11.42 2.63
CA GLN A 82 -13.29 -10.78 2.55
C GLN A 82 -13.25 -9.28 2.31
N TYR A 83 -12.11 -8.63 2.51
CA TYR A 83 -11.98 -7.19 2.25
C TYR A 83 -11.76 -6.84 0.78
N ALA A 84 -11.67 -7.82 -0.12
CA ALA A 84 -11.45 -7.57 -1.55
C ALA A 84 -12.52 -6.66 -2.16
N LEU A 85 -13.78 -6.83 -1.75
CA LEU A 85 -14.89 -6.00 -2.25
C LEU A 85 -14.73 -4.54 -1.83
N ASP A 86 -14.29 -4.30 -0.59
CA ASP A 86 -14.03 -2.94 -0.11
C ASP A 86 -12.93 -2.28 -0.94
N GLY A 87 -11.85 -3.01 -1.25
CA GLY A 87 -10.77 -2.51 -2.09
C GLY A 87 -11.27 -2.14 -3.48
N PHE A 88 -12.10 -2.98 -4.09
CA PHE A 88 -12.70 -2.73 -5.38
C PHE A 88 -13.57 -1.45 -5.35
N ASN A 89 -14.42 -1.32 -4.35
CA ASN A 89 -15.32 -0.18 -4.22
C ASN A 89 -14.58 1.13 -3.97
N LEU A 90 -13.39 1.08 -3.38
CA LEU A 90 -12.55 2.24 -3.12
C LEU A 90 -11.56 2.52 -4.26
N ASN A 91 -11.62 1.72 -5.32
CA ASN A 91 -10.76 1.87 -6.49
C ASN A 91 -9.27 1.62 -6.18
N ALA A 92 -8.97 0.64 -5.34
CA ALA A 92 -7.60 0.20 -5.09
C ALA A 92 -6.95 -0.28 -6.38
N THR A 93 -5.65 -0.05 -6.53
CA THR A 93 -4.90 -0.58 -7.67
C THR A 93 -4.85 -2.10 -7.63
N ASP A 94 -4.70 -2.66 -6.44
CA ASP A 94 -4.77 -4.11 -6.23
C ASP A 94 -5.04 -4.42 -4.76
N TYR A 95 -5.15 -5.69 -4.47
CA TYR A 95 -5.50 -6.23 -3.16
C TYR A 95 -4.70 -7.50 -2.93
N LEU A 96 -3.88 -7.52 -1.90
CA LEU A 96 -2.96 -8.63 -1.62
C LEU A 96 -3.29 -9.30 -0.29
N VAL A 97 -3.45 -10.62 -0.29
CA VAL A 97 -3.73 -11.40 0.91
C VAL A 97 -2.43 -11.95 1.47
N LYS A 98 -2.19 -11.71 2.76
CA LYS A 98 -1.01 -12.21 3.47
C LYS A 98 -1.15 -13.71 3.77
N PRO A 99 -0.09 -14.49 3.72
CA PRO A 99 1.27 -14.14 3.27
C PRO A 99 1.31 -13.92 1.76
N ILE A 100 1.96 -12.84 1.32
CA ILE A 100 1.93 -12.42 -0.08
C ILE A 100 3.02 -13.19 -0.85
N PRO A 101 2.65 -14.06 -1.82
CA PRO A 101 3.67 -14.70 -2.65
C PRO A 101 4.34 -13.67 -3.55
N PHE A 102 5.62 -13.86 -3.84
CA PHE A 102 6.38 -12.92 -4.64
C PHE A 102 5.77 -12.71 -6.03
N HIS A 103 5.34 -13.79 -6.70
CA HIS A 103 4.73 -13.67 -8.03
C HIS A 103 3.44 -12.84 -8.02
N ARG A 104 2.69 -12.90 -6.92
CA ARG A 104 1.47 -12.11 -6.77
C ARG A 104 1.79 -10.63 -6.54
N PHE A 105 2.85 -10.36 -5.78
CA PHE A 105 3.36 -9.01 -5.59
C PHE A 105 3.82 -8.40 -6.91
N LEU A 106 4.54 -9.15 -7.72
CA LEU A 106 4.99 -8.72 -9.05
C LEU A 106 3.81 -8.27 -9.92
N LYS A 107 2.72 -9.02 -9.88
CA LYS A 107 1.52 -8.69 -10.66
C LYS A 107 0.91 -7.36 -10.20
N ALA A 108 0.86 -7.12 -8.91
CA ALA A 108 0.35 -5.87 -8.35
C ALA A 108 1.23 -4.68 -8.78
N ILE A 109 2.55 -4.84 -8.72
CA ILE A 109 3.48 -3.80 -9.14
C ILE A 109 3.34 -3.52 -10.64
N SER A 110 3.16 -4.56 -11.44
CA SER A 110 2.94 -4.40 -12.89
C SER A 110 1.70 -3.53 -13.17
N ARG A 111 0.62 -3.77 -12.43
CA ARG A 111 -0.60 -2.96 -12.53
C ARG A 111 -0.36 -1.51 -12.12
N ALA A 112 0.38 -1.31 -11.05
CA ALA A 112 0.68 0.03 -10.55
C ALA A 112 1.55 0.82 -11.55
N LYS A 113 2.55 0.17 -12.14
CA LYS A 113 3.42 0.79 -13.14
C LYS A 113 2.64 1.16 -14.40
N GLU A 114 1.79 0.27 -14.88
CA GLU A 114 0.94 0.53 -16.04
C GLU A 114 0.04 1.74 -15.81
N LYS A 115 -0.62 1.80 -14.67
CA LYS A 115 -1.49 2.91 -14.32
C LYS A 115 -0.71 4.22 -14.17
N TYR A 116 0.50 4.17 -13.62
CA TYR A 116 1.36 5.32 -13.46
C TYR A 116 1.79 5.90 -14.82
N GLU A 117 2.11 5.04 -15.77
CA GLU A 117 2.55 5.45 -17.11
C GLU A 117 1.42 6.05 -17.96
N LEU A 118 0.16 5.74 -17.65
CA LEU A 118 -1.00 6.26 -18.37
C LEU A 118 -1.43 7.66 -17.89
N GLU A 119 -0.86 8.14 -16.80
CA GLU A 119 -1.20 9.47 -16.27
C GLU A 119 -0.33 10.59 -16.80
#